data_5217a72b91e8d2950ce5512e86b90ec7
#
_entry.id   5217a72b91e8d2950ce5512e86b90ec7
#
_cell.length_a   1.000
_cell.length_b   1.000
_cell.length_c   1.000
_cell.angle_alpha   90.00
_cell.angle_beta   90.00
_cell.angle_gamma   90.00
#
_symmetry.space_group_name_H-M   'P 1'
#
loop_
_entity.id
_entity.type
_entity.pdbx_description
1 polymer ?
#
loop_
_entity_poly.entity_id
_entity_poly.type
_entity_poly.pdbx_seq_one_letter_code
_entity_poly.pdbx_strand_id
1 'polypeptide(L)'
;RGDGKVGQDVSHLIKCLKLPSQSDVVIRGEFIIKKQLFEDKYSHKFANPRNFVSGIVNSKTVDKDKCADIDFVAYEVIAPELKPSEQMSMLKTLQVEVVQNLTVENVDNKYLSDMLVLWRNSYIYEMDGIICANDGVYKRKDGNPDHAFAFKMILLEQIVETKVLDVLWAPSKDGYLKPRIQVEPIKIGGVKIEYATAFNADFVEKNKLGVGAVVKIIRSGDVIPYIMDVVEPATIVKMPDEKYVWNDTHIDIMLENKSDNEIVINKVLTGFFTILGVKSVSTGNIQKIMNAGYTTIPAILKMTKDDFEKIDGFGKKLAEKVHSGIQEKVKEAHIVKIMSASNIFGHGM
;
A
#
# COMPACT_ATOMS: atom_id res chain seq x y z
N ARG A 1 -2.71 -3.84 -10.18
CA ARG A 1 -1.45 -3.07 -9.98
C ARG A 1 -0.26 -3.99 -10.25
N GLY A 2 0.77 -3.46 -10.87
CA GLY A 2 2.03 -4.12 -11.16
C GLY A 2 3.21 -3.26 -10.71
N ASP A 3 4.39 -3.55 -11.25
CA ASP A 3 5.65 -2.84 -10.99
C ASP A 3 5.84 -1.57 -11.84
N GLY A 4 4.80 -1.10 -12.51
CA GLY A 4 4.84 0.01 -13.47
C GLY A 4 5.13 -0.41 -14.91
N LYS A 5 5.61 -1.64 -15.14
CA LYS A 5 5.88 -2.21 -16.47
C LYS A 5 4.94 -3.35 -16.82
N VAL A 6 4.65 -4.21 -15.86
CA VAL A 6 3.79 -5.38 -16.01
C VAL A 6 2.69 -5.36 -14.97
N GLY A 7 1.43 -5.49 -15.39
CA GLY A 7 0.27 -5.62 -14.52
C GLY A 7 -0.06 -7.08 -14.23
N GLN A 8 -0.94 -7.29 -13.26
CA GLN A 8 -1.54 -8.59 -13.02
C GLN A 8 -2.58 -8.87 -14.10
N ASP A 9 -2.56 -10.05 -14.69
CA ASP A 9 -3.63 -10.54 -15.57
C ASP A 9 -4.88 -10.86 -14.72
N VAL A 10 -5.97 -10.16 -15.02
CA VAL A 10 -7.28 -10.33 -14.39
C VAL A 10 -8.34 -10.79 -15.40
N SER A 11 -7.94 -11.37 -16.52
CA SER A 11 -8.83 -11.84 -17.60
C SER A 11 -9.89 -12.84 -17.12
N HIS A 12 -9.63 -13.54 -16.01
CA HIS A 12 -10.60 -14.43 -15.37
C HIS A 12 -11.89 -13.71 -14.94
N LEU A 13 -11.84 -12.37 -14.73
CA LEU A 13 -12.99 -11.55 -14.37
C LEU A 13 -13.81 -11.05 -15.57
N ILE A 14 -13.37 -11.30 -16.81
CA ILE A 14 -14.09 -10.86 -18.03
C ILE A 14 -15.55 -11.34 -18.01
N LYS A 15 -15.79 -12.54 -17.50
CA LYS A 15 -17.14 -13.12 -17.39
C LYS A 15 -18.09 -12.36 -16.46
N CYS A 16 -17.54 -11.50 -15.60
CA CYS A 16 -18.27 -10.66 -14.65
C CYS A 16 -18.55 -9.26 -15.22
N LEU A 17 -17.95 -8.92 -16.36
CA LEU A 17 -18.05 -7.60 -16.96
C LEU A 17 -19.11 -7.54 -18.04
N LYS A 18 -19.82 -6.44 -18.08
CA LYS A 18 -20.59 -6.02 -19.26
C LYS A 18 -19.64 -5.27 -20.19
N LEU A 19 -19.05 -5.98 -21.14
CA LEU A 19 -18.14 -5.38 -22.10
C LEU A 19 -18.91 -4.75 -23.27
N PRO A 20 -18.47 -3.58 -23.78
CA PRO A 20 -19.00 -3.02 -24.99
C PRO A 20 -18.70 -3.92 -26.20
N SER A 21 -19.56 -3.90 -27.21
CA SER A 21 -19.34 -4.65 -28.46
C SER A 21 -18.29 -4.05 -29.39
N GLN A 22 -17.78 -2.87 -29.08
CA GLN A 22 -16.79 -2.14 -29.91
C GLN A 22 -15.37 -2.65 -29.62
N SER A 23 -14.61 -2.99 -30.68
CA SER A 23 -13.30 -3.65 -30.60
C SER A 23 -12.09 -2.72 -30.51
N ASP A 24 -12.23 -1.46 -30.97
CA ASP A 24 -11.07 -0.55 -31.17
C ASP A 24 -10.93 0.51 -30.07
N VAL A 25 -11.28 0.15 -28.85
CA VAL A 25 -11.25 1.04 -27.68
C VAL A 25 -10.47 0.43 -26.55
N VAL A 26 -9.59 1.21 -25.93
CA VAL A 26 -8.91 0.83 -24.70
C VAL A 26 -9.43 1.72 -23.57
N ILE A 27 -10.03 1.11 -22.57
CA ILE A 27 -10.67 1.78 -21.43
C ILE A 27 -9.91 1.48 -20.16
N ARG A 28 -9.77 2.47 -19.28
CA ARG A 28 -9.29 2.32 -17.92
C ARG A 28 -10.41 2.60 -16.93
N GLY A 29 -10.50 1.77 -15.92
CA GLY A 29 -11.49 1.86 -14.87
C GLY A 29 -11.02 1.15 -13.60
N GLU A 30 -11.92 1.07 -12.64
CA GLU A 30 -11.68 0.41 -11.38
C GLU A 30 -12.83 -0.55 -11.05
N PHE A 31 -12.51 -1.71 -10.46
CA PHE A 31 -13.51 -2.58 -9.88
C PHE A 31 -13.91 -2.02 -8.52
N ILE A 32 -15.21 -1.90 -8.31
CA ILE A 32 -15.76 -1.30 -7.10
C ILE A 32 -17.10 -1.97 -6.74
N ILE A 33 -17.56 -1.81 -5.50
CA ILE A 33 -18.88 -2.26 -5.04
C ILE A 33 -19.70 -1.08 -4.54
N LYS A 34 -21.00 -1.10 -4.75
CA LYS A 34 -21.93 -0.09 -4.22
C LYS A 34 -21.93 -0.11 -2.69
N LYS A 35 -21.91 1.07 -2.06
CA LYS A 35 -21.87 1.22 -0.60
C LYS A 35 -22.95 0.40 0.10
N GLN A 36 -24.22 0.56 -0.32
CA GLN A 36 -25.34 -0.12 0.31
C GLN A 36 -25.24 -1.65 0.15
N LEU A 37 -24.85 -2.14 -1.03
CA LEU A 37 -24.70 -3.56 -1.29
C LEU A 37 -23.59 -4.18 -0.43
N PHE A 38 -22.50 -3.46 -0.22
CA PHE A 38 -21.43 -3.89 0.67
C PHE A 38 -21.91 -4.00 2.12
N GLU A 39 -22.61 -2.96 2.63
CA GLU A 39 -23.15 -2.95 3.98
C GLU A 39 -24.12 -4.10 4.20
N ASP A 40 -25.02 -4.35 3.28
CA ASP A 40 -26.07 -5.37 3.41
C ASP A 40 -25.52 -6.80 3.36
N LYS A 41 -24.51 -7.06 2.51
CA LYS A 41 -24.07 -8.43 2.25
C LYS A 41 -22.69 -8.79 2.81
N TYR A 42 -21.77 -7.83 2.99
CA TYR A 42 -20.35 -8.12 3.13
C TYR A 42 -19.67 -7.45 4.33
N SER A 43 -20.26 -6.42 4.93
CA SER A 43 -19.66 -5.67 6.04
C SER A 43 -19.35 -6.53 7.27
N HIS A 44 -20.09 -7.63 7.45
CA HIS A 44 -19.84 -8.59 8.55
C HIS A 44 -18.64 -9.53 8.31
N LYS A 45 -18.11 -9.61 7.07
CA LYS A 45 -17.00 -10.51 6.69
C LYS A 45 -15.75 -9.77 6.24
N PHE A 46 -15.89 -8.55 5.75
CA PHE A 46 -14.79 -7.76 5.20
C PHE A 46 -14.73 -6.41 5.90
N ALA A 47 -13.52 -5.93 6.16
CA ALA A 47 -13.30 -4.69 6.88
C ALA A 47 -13.76 -3.44 6.10
N ASN A 48 -13.71 -3.49 4.77
CA ASN A 48 -14.13 -2.40 3.88
C ASN A 48 -14.37 -2.91 2.45
N PRO A 49 -15.04 -2.11 1.59
CA PRO A 49 -15.30 -2.42 0.18
C PRO A 49 -14.04 -2.79 -0.61
N ARG A 50 -12.93 -2.08 -0.39
CA ARG A 50 -11.66 -2.34 -1.09
C ARG A 50 -11.10 -3.72 -0.78
N ASN A 51 -11.14 -4.17 0.48
CA ASN A 51 -10.67 -5.50 0.87
C ASN A 51 -11.53 -6.60 0.22
N PHE A 52 -12.84 -6.38 0.12
CA PHE A 52 -13.75 -7.29 -0.59
C PHE A 52 -13.38 -7.42 -2.06
N VAL A 53 -13.28 -6.29 -2.78
CA VAL A 53 -12.95 -6.27 -4.21
C VAL A 53 -11.55 -6.84 -4.48
N SER A 54 -10.56 -6.47 -3.66
CA SER A 54 -9.20 -7.01 -3.77
C SER A 54 -9.17 -8.53 -3.58
N GLY A 55 -10.00 -9.06 -2.69
CA GLY A 55 -10.15 -10.50 -2.50
C GLY A 55 -10.65 -11.22 -3.74
N ILE A 56 -11.59 -10.62 -4.48
CA ILE A 56 -12.11 -11.18 -5.75
C ILE A 56 -11.05 -11.11 -6.84
N VAL A 57 -10.44 -9.93 -7.03
CA VAL A 57 -9.44 -9.68 -8.08
C VAL A 57 -8.22 -10.59 -7.95
N ASN A 58 -7.79 -10.87 -6.71
CA ASN A 58 -6.63 -11.73 -6.44
C ASN A 58 -6.97 -13.23 -6.29
N SER A 59 -8.25 -13.60 -6.36
CA SER A 59 -8.66 -15.00 -6.27
C SER A 59 -8.28 -15.77 -7.54
N LYS A 60 -7.80 -17.00 -7.35
CA LYS A 60 -7.55 -17.93 -8.48
C LYS A 60 -8.83 -18.52 -9.06
N THR A 61 -9.90 -18.52 -8.28
CA THR A 61 -11.21 -19.06 -8.66
C THR A 61 -12.25 -17.94 -8.63
N VAL A 62 -13.07 -17.87 -9.68
CA VAL A 62 -14.14 -16.87 -9.78
C VAL A 62 -15.34 -17.34 -8.97
N ASP A 63 -15.67 -16.63 -7.93
CA ASP A 63 -16.94 -16.74 -7.21
C ASP A 63 -17.98 -15.91 -7.98
N LYS A 64 -18.90 -16.57 -8.66
CA LYS A 64 -19.86 -15.93 -9.57
C LYS A 64 -20.79 -14.95 -8.84
N ASP A 65 -21.19 -15.27 -7.61
CA ASP A 65 -22.13 -14.44 -6.85
C ASP A 65 -21.44 -13.15 -6.39
N LYS A 66 -20.24 -13.25 -5.87
CA LYS A 66 -19.45 -12.05 -5.49
C LYS A 66 -19.05 -11.22 -6.70
N CYS A 67 -18.76 -11.90 -7.83
CA CYS A 67 -18.39 -11.24 -9.07
C CYS A 67 -19.56 -10.42 -9.66
N ALA A 68 -20.79 -10.89 -9.50
CA ALA A 68 -21.99 -10.19 -9.94
C ALA A 68 -22.28 -8.92 -9.11
N ASP A 69 -21.73 -8.82 -7.92
CA ASP A 69 -21.92 -7.72 -6.99
C ASP A 69 -20.88 -6.60 -7.13
N ILE A 70 -19.86 -6.77 -8.01
CA ILE A 70 -18.90 -5.72 -8.32
C ILE A 70 -19.18 -5.08 -9.66
N ASP A 71 -18.96 -3.77 -9.75
CA ASP A 71 -19.07 -3.01 -10.98
C ASP A 71 -17.66 -2.64 -11.50
N PHE A 72 -17.51 -2.54 -12.82
CA PHE A 72 -16.35 -1.92 -13.44
C PHE A 72 -16.72 -0.49 -13.80
N VAL A 73 -16.19 0.48 -13.09
CA VAL A 73 -16.47 1.90 -13.31
C VAL A 73 -15.33 2.51 -14.12
N ALA A 74 -15.64 2.93 -15.33
CA ALA A 74 -14.68 3.53 -16.27
C ALA A 74 -14.46 5.01 -15.96
N TYR A 75 -13.21 5.45 -16.03
CA TYR A 75 -12.85 6.85 -15.80
C TYR A 75 -11.91 7.41 -16.87
N GLU A 76 -11.46 6.62 -17.83
CA GLU A 76 -10.55 7.08 -18.86
C GLU A 76 -10.66 6.23 -20.14
N VAL A 77 -10.58 6.88 -21.30
CA VAL A 77 -10.34 6.24 -22.59
C VAL A 77 -8.87 6.44 -22.94
N ILE A 78 -8.12 5.35 -23.08
CA ILE A 78 -6.70 5.37 -23.41
C ILE A 78 -6.51 5.48 -24.92
N ALA A 79 -7.34 4.77 -25.69
CA ALA A 79 -7.39 4.84 -27.14
C ALA A 79 -8.86 4.79 -27.59
N PRO A 80 -9.25 5.65 -28.53
CA PRO A 80 -8.47 6.72 -29.17
C PRO A 80 -8.07 7.86 -28.22
N GLU A 81 -7.09 8.71 -28.62
CA GLU A 81 -6.70 9.90 -27.86
C GLU A 81 -7.81 10.95 -27.94
N LEU A 82 -8.41 11.28 -26.82
CA LEU A 82 -9.51 12.23 -26.69
C LEU A 82 -9.28 13.13 -25.47
N LYS A 83 -9.82 14.34 -25.48
CA LYS A 83 -9.86 15.18 -24.27
C LYS A 83 -10.83 14.60 -23.22
N PRO A 84 -10.66 14.89 -21.93
CA PRO A 84 -11.46 14.31 -20.86
C PRO A 84 -12.97 14.36 -21.04
N SER A 85 -13.53 15.48 -21.48
CA SER A 85 -14.98 15.61 -21.72
C SER A 85 -15.49 14.68 -22.83
N GLU A 86 -14.71 14.50 -23.90
CA GLU A 86 -15.02 13.59 -25.01
C GLU A 86 -14.89 12.12 -24.59
N GLN A 87 -13.90 11.80 -23.72
CA GLN A 87 -13.74 10.48 -23.15
C GLN A 87 -15.00 10.09 -22.34
N MET A 88 -15.49 10.97 -21.48
CA MET A 88 -16.69 10.71 -20.69
C MET A 88 -17.94 10.54 -21.58
N SER A 89 -18.05 11.32 -22.63
CA SER A 89 -19.14 11.18 -23.63
C SER A 89 -19.07 9.85 -24.37
N MET A 90 -17.87 9.44 -24.80
CA MET A 90 -17.66 8.14 -25.45
C MET A 90 -17.99 6.97 -24.54
N LEU A 91 -17.53 6.99 -23.27
CA LEU A 91 -17.82 5.95 -22.30
C LEU A 91 -19.33 5.77 -22.07
N LYS A 92 -20.08 6.87 -22.01
CA LYS A 92 -21.56 6.81 -21.91
C LYS A 92 -22.18 6.17 -23.16
N THR A 93 -21.67 6.47 -24.34
CA THR A 93 -22.13 5.88 -25.62
C THR A 93 -21.87 4.37 -25.65
N LEU A 94 -20.77 3.91 -25.06
CA LEU A 94 -20.40 2.51 -24.95
C LEU A 94 -21.22 1.73 -23.90
N GLN A 95 -22.11 2.40 -23.18
CA GLN A 95 -22.96 1.80 -22.14
C GLN A 95 -22.19 1.10 -21.01
N VAL A 96 -20.96 1.55 -20.73
CA VAL A 96 -20.22 1.15 -19.55
C VAL A 96 -20.58 2.05 -18.37
N GLU A 97 -20.44 1.53 -17.16
CA GLU A 97 -20.58 2.37 -15.95
C GLU A 97 -19.48 3.41 -15.92
N VAL A 98 -19.86 4.69 -15.82
CA VAL A 98 -18.90 5.82 -15.91
C VAL A 98 -18.80 6.49 -14.55
N VAL A 99 -17.58 6.84 -14.17
CA VAL A 99 -17.33 7.64 -12.95
C VAL A 99 -18.14 8.93 -12.99
N GLN A 100 -18.63 9.37 -11.84
CA GLN A 100 -19.32 10.66 -11.73
C GLN A 100 -18.39 11.78 -12.21
N ASN A 101 -18.85 12.60 -13.15
CA ASN A 101 -18.05 13.61 -13.80
C ASN A 101 -18.83 14.87 -14.10
N LEU A 102 -18.11 15.98 -14.19
CA LEU A 102 -18.66 17.30 -14.51
C LEU A 102 -17.58 18.10 -15.24
N THR A 103 -17.99 18.86 -16.26
CA THR A 103 -17.12 19.83 -16.95
C THR A 103 -17.55 21.23 -16.53
N VAL A 104 -16.58 22.02 -16.06
CA VAL A 104 -16.79 23.39 -15.58
C VAL A 104 -15.69 24.31 -16.12
N GLU A 105 -15.98 25.60 -16.22
CA GLU A 105 -15.00 26.59 -16.73
C GLU A 105 -13.97 26.98 -15.67
N ASN A 106 -14.38 27.11 -14.41
CA ASN A 106 -13.53 27.56 -13.32
C ASN A 106 -13.75 26.70 -12.08
N VAL A 107 -12.67 26.42 -11.38
CA VAL A 107 -12.67 25.72 -10.09
C VAL A 107 -11.84 26.48 -9.07
N ASP A 108 -12.31 26.56 -7.84
CA ASP A 108 -11.55 27.00 -6.69
C ASP A 108 -11.65 25.97 -5.55
N ASN A 109 -10.90 26.19 -4.48
CA ASN A 109 -10.87 25.26 -3.35
C ASN A 109 -12.23 25.13 -2.67
N LYS A 110 -13.03 26.20 -2.63
CA LYS A 110 -14.35 26.18 -2.03
C LYS A 110 -15.29 25.33 -2.86
N TYR A 111 -15.34 25.55 -4.16
CA TYR A 111 -16.15 24.76 -5.10
C TYR A 111 -15.82 23.27 -5.00
N LEU A 112 -14.52 22.92 -5.02
CA LEU A 112 -14.07 21.52 -4.92
C LEU A 112 -14.44 20.90 -3.59
N SER A 113 -14.35 21.65 -2.48
CA SER A 113 -14.75 21.18 -1.15
C SER A 113 -16.25 20.89 -1.09
N ASP A 114 -17.07 21.83 -1.58
CA ASP A 114 -18.53 21.69 -1.59
C ASP A 114 -18.96 20.50 -2.48
N MET A 115 -18.35 20.34 -3.65
CA MET A 115 -18.59 19.23 -4.56
C MET A 115 -18.16 17.88 -3.99
N LEU A 116 -17.01 17.84 -3.31
CA LEU A 116 -16.53 16.61 -2.70
C LEU A 116 -17.47 16.13 -1.58
N VAL A 117 -17.97 17.04 -0.75
CA VAL A 117 -18.96 16.72 0.30
C VAL A 117 -20.27 16.24 -0.34
N LEU A 118 -20.76 16.97 -1.34
CA LEU A 118 -21.97 16.60 -2.06
C LEU A 118 -21.88 15.21 -2.67
N TRP A 119 -20.80 14.94 -3.41
CA TRP A 119 -20.61 13.65 -4.08
C TRP A 119 -20.36 12.51 -3.11
N ARG A 120 -19.62 12.71 -2.03
CA ARG A 120 -19.45 11.67 -1.00
C ARG A 120 -20.78 11.22 -0.40
N ASN A 121 -21.70 12.15 -0.21
CA ASN A 121 -23.02 11.85 0.36
C ASN A 121 -24.00 11.23 -0.65
N SER A 122 -23.95 11.66 -1.90
CA SER A 122 -24.94 11.27 -2.94
C SER A 122 -24.48 10.14 -3.85
N TYR A 123 -23.16 9.94 -4.03
CA TYR A 123 -22.66 8.94 -4.95
C TYR A 123 -22.78 7.53 -4.36
N ILE A 124 -23.18 6.59 -5.20
CA ILE A 124 -23.46 5.20 -4.79
C ILE A 124 -22.21 4.40 -4.43
N TYR A 125 -21.02 4.85 -4.82
CA TYR A 125 -19.74 4.24 -4.49
C TYR A 125 -18.98 5.08 -3.48
N GLU A 126 -18.06 4.46 -2.73
CA GLU A 126 -17.08 5.20 -1.93
C GLU A 126 -16.12 5.98 -2.83
N MET A 127 -15.70 7.15 -2.36
CA MET A 127 -14.76 7.99 -3.08
C MET A 127 -13.79 8.69 -2.12
N ASP A 128 -12.51 8.73 -2.51
CA ASP A 128 -11.45 9.35 -1.73
C ASP A 128 -11.29 10.85 -2.00
N GLY A 129 -11.59 11.26 -3.23
CA GLY A 129 -11.37 12.61 -3.68
C GLY A 129 -11.91 12.85 -5.09
N ILE A 130 -11.62 14.02 -5.62
CA ILE A 130 -11.96 14.44 -6.98
C ILE A 130 -10.67 14.55 -7.78
N ILE A 131 -10.64 14.06 -9.00
CA ILE A 131 -9.58 14.34 -9.96
C ILE A 131 -10.02 15.52 -10.81
N CYS A 132 -9.23 16.60 -10.77
CA CYS A 132 -9.40 17.75 -11.64
C CYS A 132 -8.40 17.65 -12.77
N ALA A 133 -8.88 17.71 -14.01
CA ALA A 133 -8.03 17.68 -15.20
C ALA A 133 -8.39 18.83 -16.15
N ASN A 134 -7.39 19.40 -16.78
CA ASN A 134 -7.60 20.31 -17.89
C ASN A 134 -8.23 19.57 -19.07
N ASP A 135 -9.24 20.16 -19.72
CA ASP A 135 -9.97 19.56 -20.84
C ASP A 135 -9.22 19.71 -22.17
N GLY A 136 -8.02 19.14 -22.22
CA GLY A 136 -7.15 19.11 -23.40
C GLY A 136 -6.62 17.72 -23.68
N VAL A 137 -6.06 17.52 -24.87
CA VAL A 137 -5.36 16.29 -25.24
C VAL A 137 -3.89 16.41 -24.87
N TYR A 138 -3.41 15.49 -24.05
CA TYR A 138 -2.03 15.49 -23.55
C TYR A 138 -1.37 14.15 -23.80
N LYS A 139 -0.10 14.19 -24.22
CA LYS A 139 0.72 12.97 -24.36
C LYS A 139 0.91 12.32 -22.98
N ARG A 140 0.73 11.01 -22.91
CA ARG A 140 0.97 10.25 -21.69
C ARG A 140 2.45 10.30 -21.33
N LYS A 141 2.69 10.49 -20.02
CA LYS A 141 4.01 10.43 -19.39
C LYS A 141 3.96 9.44 -18.23
N ASP A 142 5.11 8.89 -17.87
CA ASP A 142 5.25 8.18 -16.60
C ASP A 142 5.14 9.17 -15.43
N GLY A 143 4.53 8.73 -14.32
CA GLY A 143 4.32 9.56 -13.13
C GLY A 143 3.01 10.35 -13.13
N ASN A 144 2.95 11.38 -12.29
CA ASN A 144 1.76 12.23 -12.17
C ASN A 144 1.69 13.22 -13.34
N PRO A 145 0.49 13.43 -13.93
CA PRO A 145 0.33 14.40 -15.02
C PRO A 145 0.41 15.84 -14.51
N ASP A 146 1.04 16.72 -15.30
CA ASP A 146 1.15 18.16 -14.99
C ASP A 146 -0.18 18.92 -15.20
N HIS A 147 -1.09 18.35 -15.99
CA HIS A 147 -2.37 18.92 -16.39
C HIS A 147 -3.56 18.44 -15.53
N ALA A 148 -3.29 17.66 -14.48
CA ALA A 148 -4.32 17.16 -13.59
C ALA A 148 -3.78 17.03 -12.15
N PHE A 149 -4.69 17.17 -11.18
CA PHE A 149 -4.37 16.98 -9.78
C PHE A 149 -5.50 16.27 -9.04
N ALA A 150 -5.17 15.63 -7.94
CA ALA A 150 -6.13 15.03 -7.03
C ALA A 150 -6.46 16.00 -5.90
N PHE A 151 -7.73 16.36 -5.78
CA PHE A 151 -8.26 17.12 -4.65
C PHE A 151 -8.82 16.17 -3.60
N LYS A 152 -8.24 16.20 -2.40
CA LYS A 152 -8.67 15.40 -1.25
C LYS A 152 -8.88 16.33 -0.06
N MET A 153 -9.96 16.12 0.65
CA MET A 153 -10.27 16.88 1.87
C MET A 153 -10.38 15.91 3.05
N ILE A 154 -9.79 16.28 4.16
CA ILE A 154 -9.94 15.57 5.42
C ILE A 154 -11.26 16.02 6.04
N LEU A 155 -12.16 15.08 6.26
CA LEU A 155 -13.40 15.36 7.00
C LEU A 155 -13.13 15.22 8.50
N LEU A 156 -13.78 16.05 9.31
CA LEU A 156 -13.68 15.99 10.77
C LEU A 156 -14.03 14.60 11.33
N GLU A 157 -14.95 13.90 10.67
CA GLU A 157 -15.35 12.51 10.99
C GLU A 157 -14.23 11.48 10.83
N GLN A 158 -13.13 11.87 10.16
CA GLN A 158 -11.94 11.04 9.99
C GLN A 158 -10.88 11.31 11.05
N ILE A 159 -11.17 12.20 12.01
CA ILE A 159 -10.29 12.55 13.12
C ILE A 159 -10.93 12.05 14.40
N VAL A 160 -10.21 11.20 15.14
CA VAL A 160 -10.69 10.65 16.42
C VAL A 160 -9.61 10.80 17.47
N GLU A 161 -10.00 11.24 18.65
CA GLU A 161 -9.12 11.24 19.83
C GLU A 161 -9.08 9.84 20.44
N THR A 162 -7.88 9.43 20.85
CA THR A 162 -7.66 8.15 21.51
C THR A 162 -6.43 8.21 22.40
N LYS A 163 -6.37 7.25 23.34
CA LYS A 163 -5.28 7.12 24.30
C LYS A 163 -4.20 6.17 23.79
N VAL A 164 -2.95 6.55 23.96
CA VAL A 164 -1.78 5.73 23.63
C VAL A 164 -1.61 4.66 24.70
N LEU A 165 -1.58 3.40 24.27
CA LEU A 165 -1.32 2.24 25.11
C LEU A 165 0.16 1.90 25.15
N ASP A 166 0.88 2.10 24.04
CA ASP A 166 2.31 1.86 23.95
C ASP A 166 2.93 2.60 22.75
N VAL A 167 4.25 2.80 22.79
CA VAL A 167 5.05 3.24 21.64
C VAL A 167 6.00 2.11 21.25
N LEU A 168 5.76 1.54 20.07
CA LEU A 168 6.48 0.39 19.56
C LEU A 168 7.54 0.84 18.57
N TRP A 169 8.76 0.33 18.74
CA TRP A 169 9.89 0.63 17.89
C TRP A 169 10.26 -0.58 17.05
N ALA A 170 10.47 -0.38 15.76
CA ALA A 170 10.86 -1.45 14.87
C ALA A 170 12.02 -1.01 13.95
N PRO A 171 13.13 -1.76 13.91
CA PRO A 171 14.25 -1.39 13.07
C PRO A 171 13.91 -1.55 11.58
N SER A 172 14.36 -0.61 10.76
CA SER A 172 14.39 -0.74 9.30
C SER A 172 15.55 -1.65 8.87
N LYS A 173 15.65 -1.98 7.58
CA LYS A 173 16.80 -2.72 7.03
C LYS A 173 18.14 -2.00 7.22
N ASP A 174 18.11 -0.68 7.40
CA ASP A 174 19.31 0.15 7.59
C ASP A 174 19.62 0.40 9.07
N GLY A 175 18.81 -0.16 9.97
CA GLY A 175 18.97 -0.04 11.42
C GLY A 175 18.26 1.17 12.04
N TYR A 176 17.57 2.03 11.25
CA TYR A 176 16.75 3.10 11.82
C TYR A 176 15.58 2.52 12.59
N LEU A 177 15.37 2.98 13.82
CA LEU A 177 14.23 2.63 14.65
C LEU A 177 13.03 3.53 14.28
N LYS A 178 11.99 2.91 13.74
CA LYS A 178 10.78 3.61 13.30
C LYS A 178 9.66 3.41 14.32
N PRO A 179 9.10 4.51 14.87
CA PRO A 179 8.05 4.44 15.88
C PRO A 179 6.67 4.26 15.27
N ARG A 180 5.84 3.48 15.96
CA ARG A 180 4.39 3.47 15.81
C ARG A 180 3.75 3.43 17.19
N ILE A 181 2.60 4.06 17.35
CA ILE A 181 1.83 3.94 18.58
C ILE A 181 0.81 2.81 18.48
N GLN A 182 0.62 2.11 19.59
CA GLN A 182 -0.56 1.30 19.85
C GLN A 182 -1.54 2.17 20.64
N VAL A 183 -2.82 2.13 20.28
CA VAL A 183 -3.86 2.96 20.89
C VAL A 183 -5.04 2.13 21.34
N GLU A 184 -5.86 2.70 22.22
CA GLU A 184 -7.18 2.16 22.47
C GLU A 184 -7.93 2.03 21.14
N PRO A 185 -8.54 0.86 20.85
CA PRO A 185 -9.16 0.63 19.54
C PRO A 185 -10.27 1.62 19.23
N ILE A 186 -10.15 2.30 18.10
CA ILE A 186 -11.13 3.25 17.59
C ILE A 186 -11.64 2.84 16.21
N LYS A 187 -12.77 3.39 15.78
CA LYS A 187 -13.27 3.22 14.42
C LYS A 187 -13.16 4.54 13.66
N ILE A 188 -12.52 4.52 12.50
CA ILE A 188 -12.44 5.66 11.58
C ILE A 188 -12.84 5.17 10.19
N GLY A 189 -13.89 5.75 9.60
CA GLY A 189 -14.40 5.34 8.30
C GLY A 189 -14.76 3.84 8.24
N GLY A 190 -15.42 3.32 9.31
CA GLY A 190 -15.80 1.91 9.39
C GLY A 190 -14.66 0.93 9.72
N VAL A 191 -13.40 1.37 9.72
CA VAL A 191 -12.23 0.51 9.95
C VAL A 191 -11.76 0.64 11.40
N LYS A 192 -11.49 -0.51 12.05
CA LYS A 192 -10.88 -0.56 13.38
C LYS A 192 -9.39 -0.20 13.28
N ILE A 193 -8.99 0.82 14.04
CA ILE A 193 -7.61 1.30 14.16
C ILE A 193 -7.08 0.94 15.54
N GLU A 194 -5.97 0.26 15.58
CA GLU A 194 -5.23 -0.11 16.79
C GLU A 194 -3.80 0.42 16.78
N TYR A 195 -3.32 0.84 15.61
CA TYR A 195 -1.97 1.34 15.42
C TYR A 195 -1.95 2.56 14.50
N ALA A 196 -1.07 3.52 14.79
CA ALA A 196 -0.80 4.65 13.94
C ALA A 196 0.70 4.95 13.88
N THR A 197 1.17 5.55 12.78
CA THR A 197 2.57 5.97 12.69
C THR A 197 2.83 7.19 13.57
N ALA A 198 4.01 7.19 14.21
CA ALA A 198 4.50 8.29 15.03
C ALA A 198 5.71 9.01 14.37
N PHE A 199 5.78 8.97 13.05
CA PHE A 199 6.74 9.65 12.17
C PHE A 199 8.21 9.23 12.42
N ASN A 200 8.89 9.84 13.42
CA ASN A 200 10.30 9.68 13.73
C ASN A 200 10.56 9.88 15.24
N ALA A 201 11.81 9.71 15.65
CA ALA A 201 12.19 9.77 17.06
C ALA A 201 12.09 11.21 17.65
N ASP A 202 12.45 12.22 16.87
CA ASP A 202 12.31 13.62 17.26
C ASP A 202 10.85 13.97 17.57
N PHE A 203 9.91 13.49 16.75
CA PHE A 203 8.48 13.69 17.00
C PHE A 203 8.02 13.03 18.29
N VAL A 204 8.48 11.80 18.58
CA VAL A 204 8.14 11.08 19.82
C VAL A 204 8.70 11.83 21.05
N GLU A 205 9.95 12.26 20.98
CA GLU A 205 10.62 12.95 22.08
C GLU A 205 10.00 14.33 22.34
N LYS A 206 9.89 15.19 21.33
CA LYS A 206 9.36 16.57 21.44
C LYS A 206 7.91 16.61 21.93
N ASN A 207 7.08 15.70 21.44
CA ASN A 207 5.67 15.62 21.81
C ASN A 207 5.42 14.75 23.04
N LYS A 208 6.48 14.26 23.68
CA LYS A 208 6.40 13.39 24.87
C LYS A 208 5.41 12.24 24.69
N LEU A 209 5.54 11.53 23.55
CA LEU A 209 4.70 10.35 23.32
C LEU A 209 5.12 9.20 24.22
N GLY A 210 4.13 8.61 24.88
CA GLY A 210 4.28 7.51 25.79
C GLY A 210 2.92 6.98 26.24
N VAL A 211 2.93 6.02 27.13
CA VAL A 211 1.70 5.43 27.66
C VAL A 211 0.87 6.50 28.37
N GLY A 212 -0.40 6.57 27.99
CA GLY A 212 -1.35 7.52 28.56
C GLY A 212 -1.46 8.86 27.81
N ALA A 213 -0.61 9.17 26.84
CA ALA A 213 -0.80 10.33 25.98
C ALA A 213 -2.15 10.26 25.25
N VAL A 214 -2.79 11.41 25.04
CA VAL A 214 -4.00 11.54 24.22
C VAL A 214 -3.64 12.16 22.88
N VAL A 215 -4.01 11.50 21.80
CA VAL A 215 -3.66 11.89 20.43
C VAL A 215 -4.88 11.96 19.53
N LYS A 216 -4.85 12.89 18.58
CA LYS A 216 -5.78 12.91 17.44
C LYS A 216 -5.20 12.07 16.31
N ILE A 217 -5.87 11.00 15.97
CA ILE A 217 -5.53 10.16 14.83
C ILE A 217 -6.40 10.51 13.67
N ILE A 218 -5.79 10.57 12.50
CA ILE A 218 -6.47 10.76 11.23
C ILE A 218 -6.22 9.56 10.32
N ARG A 219 -7.26 9.19 9.58
CA ARG A 219 -7.19 8.27 8.47
C ARG A 219 -7.93 8.87 7.28
N SER A 220 -7.20 9.39 6.31
CA SER A 220 -7.77 9.89 5.06
C SER A 220 -7.70 8.81 3.99
N GLY A 221 -8.85 8.33 3.52
CA GLY A 221 -8.95 7.25 2.56
C GLY A 221 -8.31 5.95 3.07
N ASP A 222 -7.66 5.19 2.18
CA ASP A 222 -6.94 3.96 2.53
C ASP A 222 -5.49 4.18 2.99
N VAL A 223 -5.18 5.38 3.44
CA VAL A 223 -3.84 5.74 3.93
C VAL A 223 -3.62 5.16 5.32
N ILE A 224 -2.36 4.89 5.65
CA ILE A 224 -1.93 4.44 6.98
C ILE A 224 -2.33 5.50 8.00
N PRO A 225 -3.03 5.13 9.10
CA PRO A 225 -3.36 6.07 10.15
C PRO A 225 -2.11 6.72 10.74
N TYR A 226 -2.17 8.02 11.01
CA TYR A 226 -1.06 8.75 11.62
C TYR A 226 -1.56 9.76 12.66
N ILE A 227 -0.67 10.19 13.53
CA ILE A 227 -0.95 11.20 14.53
C ILE A 227 -1.07 12.56 13.83
N MET A 228 -2.22 13.21 13.99
CA MET A 228 -2.41 14.58 13.52
C MET A 228 -1.93 15.60 14.57
N ASP A 229 -2.24 15.31 15.84
CA ASP A 229 -1.96 16.20 16.96
C ASP A 229 -1.79 15.41 18.25
N VAL A 230 -1.04 15.93 19.21
CA VAL A 230 -0.91 15.40 20.57
C VAL A 230 -1.65 16.36 21.51
N VAL A 231 -2.82 15.91 21.97
CA VAL A 231 -3.71 16.74 22.83
C VAL A 231 -3.17 16.81 24.25
N GLU A 232 -2.76 15.65 24.79
CA GLU A 232 -2.17 15.54 26.12
C GLU A 232 -0.89 14.71 26.03
N PRO A 233 0.27 15.26 26.37
CA PRO A 233 1.51 14.49 26.40
C PRO A 233 1.52 13.49 27.56
N ALA A 234 2.30 12.43 27.43
CA ALA A 234 2.54 11.49 28.50
C ALA A 234 3.44 12.11 29.59
N THR A 235 3.33 11.58 30.79
CA THR A 235 4.23 11.94 31.90
C THR A 235 5.68 11.49 31.60
N ILE A 236 5.83 10.34 30.96
CA ILE A 236 7.12 9.75 30.59
C ILE A 236 7.10 9.42 29.09
N VAL A 237 8.07 9.94 28.37
CA VAL A 237 8.27 9.58 26.96
C VAL A 237 8.73 8.12 26.84
N LYS A 238 8.17 7.38 25.89
CA LYS A 238 8.56 5.98 25.65
C LYS A 238 9.50 5.90 24.45
N MET A 239 10.81 6.03 24.73
CA MET A 239 11.89 5.74 23.77
C MET A 239 12.15 4.22 23.72
N PRO A 240 12.89 3.70 22.73
CA PRO A 240 13.20 2.27 22.66
C PRO A 240 14.08 1.81 23.83
N ASP A 241 13.92 0.56 24.22
CA ASP A 241 14.73 -0.05 25.27
C ASP A 241 16.12 -0.50 24.73
N GLU A 242 16.23 -0.69 23.40
CA GLU A 242 17.49 -1.01 22.73
C GLU A 242 18.45 0.18 22.73
N LYS A 243 19.74 -0.10 22.77
CA LYS A 243 20.77 0.94 22.62
C LYS A 243 20.72 1.56 21.21
N TYR A 244 20.67 2.87 21.17
CA TYR A 244 20.58 3.63 19.94
C TYR A 244 21.48 4.88 19.96
N VAL A 245 21.73 5.41 18.78
CA VAL A 245 22.38 6.69 18.55
C VAL A 245 21.50 7.56 17.67
N TRP A 246 21.54 8.86 17.92
CA TRP A 246 20.88 9.84 17.04
C TRP A 246 21.68 9.99 15.74
N ASN A 247 20.97 10.22 14.63
CA ASN A 247 21.61 10.63 13.39
C ASN A 247 22.05 12.10 13.46
N ASP A 248 22.86 12.55 12.48
CA ASP A 248 23.42 13.91 12.45
C ASP A 248 22.39 15.03 12.48
N THR A 249 21.18 14.77 11.96
CA THR A 249 20.09 15.74 11.95
C THR A 249 19.25 15.75 13.23
N HIS A 250 19.50 14.83 14.16
CA HIS A 250 18.71 14.62 15.37
C HIS A 250 17.21 14.42 15.12
N ILE A 251 16.86 13.80 13.98
CA ILE A 251 15.48 13.49 13.60
C ILE A 251 15.16 12.00 13.84
N ASP A 252 16.09 11.14 13.47
CA ASP A 252 15.95 9.70 13.57
C ASP A 252 17.01 9.10 14.49
N ILE A 253 16.68 7.98 15.11
CA ILE A 253 17.59 7.15 15.89
C ILE A 253 17.90 5.84 15.15
N MET A 254 19.09 5.33 15.38
CA MET A 254 19.58 4.09 14.78
C MET A 254 20.04 3.14 15.87
N LEU A 255 19.87 1.84 15.65
CA LEU A 255 20.51 0.83 16.51
C LEU A 255 22.02 1.04 16.55
N GLU A 256 22.61 1.04 17.76
CA GLU A 256 24.05 1.11 17.94
C GLU A 256 24.73 -0.11 17.30
N ASN A 257 24.12 -1.28 17.38
CA ASN A 257 24.64 -2.54 16.86
C ASN A 257 23.63 -3.23 15.92
N LYS A 258 23.50 -2.69 14.70
CA LYS A 258 22.53 -3.19 13.71
C LYS A 258 22.91 -4.55 13.11
N SER A 259 24.21 -4.90 13.09
CA SER A 259 24.72 -6.13 12.47
C SER A 259 24.26 -7.40 13.19
N ASP A 260 23.97 -7.31 14.48
CA ASP A 260 23.62 -8.45 15.32
C ASP A 260 22.09 -8.52 15.57
N ASN A 261 21.35 -7.56 15.03
CA ASN A 261 19.90 -7.53 15.23
C ASN A 261 19.19 -8.44 14.21
N GLU A 262 18.54 -9.48 14.71
CA GLU A 262 17.86 -10.47 13.87
C GLU A 262 16.80 -9.87 12.93
N ILE A 263 16.08 -8.83 13.37
CA ILE A 263 15.04 -8.16 12.55
C ILE A 263 15.70 -7.41 11.40
N VAL A 264 16.84 -6.75 11.64
CA VAL A 264 17.61 -6.06 10.60
C VAL A 264 18.13 -7.07 9.58
N ILE A 265 18.77 -8.15 10.06
CA ILE A 265 19.31 -9.22 9.21
C ILE A 265 18.19 -9.80 8.33
N ASN A 266 17.04 -10.14 8.93
CA ASN A 266 15.90 -10.66 8.20
C ASN A 266 15.42 -9.70 7.10
N LYS A 267 15.31 -8.40 7.42
CA LYS A 267 14.89 -7.37 6.45
C LYS A 267 15.89 -7.17 5.33
N VAL A 268 17.19 -7.23 5.63
CA VAL A 268 18.26 -7.14 4.62
C VAL A 268 18.19 -8.34 3.67
N LEU A 269 18.11 -9.55 4.21
CA LEU A 269 18.01 -10.77 3.42
C LEU A 269 16.74 -10.81 2.57
N THR A 270 15.59 -10.51 3.18
CA THR A 270 14.31 -10.44 2.47
C THR A 270 14.38 -9.39 1.36
N GLY A 271 14.90 -8.20 1.65
CA GLY A 271 15.06 -7.11 0.70
C GLY A 271 15.94 -7.51 -0.50
N PHE A 272 17.09 -8.13 -0.24
CA PHE A 272 18.01 -8.59 -1.28
C PHE A 272 17.30 -9.50 -2.30
N PHE A 273 16.71 -10.58 -1.84
CA PHE A 273 16.07 -11.54 -2.73
C PHE A 273 14.80 -10.98 -3.39
N THR A 274 14.07 -10.12 -2.71
CA THR A 274 12.88 -9.44 -3.28
C THR A 274 13.27 -8.50 -4.43
N ILE A 275 14.31 -7.69 -4.26
CA ILE A 275 14.82 -6.77 -5.29
C ILE A 275 15.32 -7.56 -6.51
N LEU A 276 15.96 -8.70 -6.31
CA LEU A 276 16.36 -9.58 -7.41
C LEU A 276 15.17 -10.22 -8.12
N GLY A 277 13.99 -10.28 -7.51
CA GLY A 277 12.77 -10.86 -8.06
C GLY A 277 12.61 -12.36 -7.76
N VAL A 278 13.28 -12.85 -6.73
CA VAL A 278 13.13 -14.24 -6.27
C VAL A 278 11.76 -14.44 -5.64
N LYS A 279 10.99 -15.38 -6.17
CA LYS A 279 9.64 -15.68 -5.66
C LYS A 279 9.70 -16.56 -4.40
N SER A 280 8.68 -16.42 -3.56
CA SER A 280 8.50 -17.21 -2.34
C SER A 280 9.56 -16.97 -1.25
N VAL A 281 10.25 -15.83 -1.31
CA VAL A 281 11.19 -15.37 -0.28
C VAL A 281 10.52 -14.27 0.52
N SER A 282 9.61 -14.67 1.41
CA SER A 282 8.96 -13.78 2.38
C SER A 282 9.78 -13.65 3.67
N THR A 283 9.50 -12.62 4.47
CA THR A 283 10.09 -12.45 5.81
C THR A 283 10.00 -13.72 6.67
N GLY A 284 8.85 -14.44 6.62
CA GLY A 284 8.66 -15.70 7.35
C GLY A 284 9.53 -16.84 6.82
N ASN A 285 9.72 -16.94 5.51
CA ASN A 285 10.60 -17.97 4.93
C ASN A 285 12.09 -17.65 5.18
N ILE A 286 12.46 -16.39 5.12
CA ILE A 286 13.81 -15.95 5.53
C ILE A 286 14.05 -16.26 7.02
N GLN A 287 13.06 -16.03 7.89
CA GLN A 287 13.22 -16.36 9.32
C GLN A 287 13.52 -17.86 9.52
N LYS A 288 12.85 -18.74 8.78
CA LYS A 288 13.13 -20.18 8.84
C LYS A 288 14.54 -20.52 8.35
N ILE A 289 15.01 -19.86 7.30
CA ILE A 289 16.38 -20.01 6.79
C ILE A 289 17.41 -19.54 7.84
N MET A 290 17.13 -18.40 8.48
CA MET A 290 17.97 -17.88 9.57
C MET A 290 18.01 -18.82 10.77
N ASN A 291 16.87 -19.37 11.18
CA ASN A 291 16.78 -20.34 12.28
C ASN A 291 17.57 -21.63 11.98
N ALA A 292 17.76 -21.97 10.71
CA ALA A 292 18.63 -23.07 10.28
C ALA A 292 20.14 -22.70 10.21
N GLY A 293 20.50 -21.46 10.62
CA GLY A 293 21.88 -20.99 10.73
C GLY A 293 22.41 -20.19 9.53
N TYR A 294 21.57 -19.94 8.50
CA TYR A 294 21.97 -19.18 7.31
C TYR A 294 21.57 -17.71 7.44
N THR A 295 22.45 -16.90 8.01
CA THR A 295 22.17 -15.49 8.36
C THR A 295 22.83 -14.47 7.44
N THR A 296 23.50 -14.89 6.36
CA THR A 296 24.17 -13.98 5.42
C THR A 296 23.79 -14.29 3.98
N ILE A 297 23.80 -13.27 3.11
CA ILE A 297 23.55 -13.43 1.67
C ILE A 297 24.48 -14.51 1.07
N PRO A 298 25.83 -14.48 1.27
CA PRO A 298 26.71 -15.50 0.71
C PRO A 298 26.44 -16.92 1.22
N ALA A 299 26.01 -17.07 2.48
CA ALA A 299 25.63 -18.37 3.02
C ALA A 299 24.41 -18.95 2.30
N ILE A 300 23.36 -18.13 2.12
CA ILE A 300 22.13 -18.54 1.43
C ILE A 300 22.39 -18.84 -0.06
N LEU A 301 23.24 -18.05 -0.73
CA LEU A 301 23.58 -18.29 -2.14
C LEU A 301 24.33 -19.60 -2.37
N LYS A 302 25.00 -20.14 -1.35
CA LYS A 302 25.73 -21.42 -1.40
C LYS A 302 24.86 -22.64 -1.04
N MET A 303 23.64 -22.42 -0.53
CA MET A 303 22.74 -23.51 -0.16
C MET A 303 22.37 -24.36 -1.37
N THR A 304 22.39 -25.67 -1.17
CA THR A 304 21.87 -26.64 -2.12
C THR A 304 20.36 -26.82 -1.96
N LYS A 305 19.72 -27.45 -2.92
CA LYS A 305 18.28 -27.82 -2.81
C LYS A 305 18.03 -28.67 -1.56
N ASP A 306 18.91 -29.60 -1.25
CA ASP A 306 18.81 -30.51 -0.10
C ASP A 306 18.92 -29.73 1.23
N ASP A 307 19.72 -28.66 1.28
CA ASP A 307 19.79 -27.79 2.46
C ASP A 307 18.46 -27.07 2.70
N PHE A 308 17.81 -26.59 1.65
CA PHE A 308 16.48 -26.01 1.79
C PHE A 308 15.42 -27.05 2.21
N GLU A 309 15.50 -28.29 1.71
CA GLU A 309 14.56 -29.35 2.08
C GLU A 309 14.65 -29.76 3.58
N LYS A 310 15.82 -29.58 4.20
CA LYS A 310 16.05 -29.85 5.63
C LYS A 310 15.46 -28.76 6.55
N ILE A 311 15.11 -27.60 6.03
CA ILE A 311 14.54 -26.51 6.83
C ILE A 311 13.10 -26.86 7.21
N ASP A 312 12.76 -26.73 8.48
CA ASP A 312 11.41 -26.97 8.94
C ASP A 312 10.37 -26.08 8.24
N GLY A 313 9.34 -26.71 7.70
CA GLY A 313 8.29 -26.04 6.91
C GLY A 313 8.69 -25.68 5.47
N PHE A 314 9.83 -26.19 4.97
CA PHE A 314 10.19 -26.19 3.55
C PHE A 314 9.90 -27.58 2.95
N GLY A 315 8.75 -27.74 2.33
CA GLY A 315 8.50 -28.96 1.55
C GLY A 315 9.27 -28.95 0.22
N LYS A 316 9.46 -30.12 -0.40
CA LYS A 316 10.23 -30.30 -1.66
C LYS A 316 9.92 -29.27 -2.74
N LYS A 317 8.64 -28.96 -2.97
CA LYS A 317 8.21 -27.95 -3.97
C LYS A 317 8.66 -26.53 -3.65
N LEU A 318 8.65 -26.15 -2.37
CA LEU A 318 9.09 -24.82 -1.95
C LEU A 318 10.62 -24.71 -2.00
N ALA A 319 11.33 -25.72 -1.52
CA ALA A 319 12.78 -25.80 -1.59
C ALA A 319 13.29 -25.67 -3.02
N GLU A 320 12.73 -26.46 -3.95
CA GLU A 320 13.07 -26.38 -5.37
C GLU A 320 12.78 -25.01 -5.97
N LYS A 321 11.61 -24.44 -5.69
CA LYS A 321 11.21 -23.12 -6.21
C LYS A 321 12.12 -22.01 -5.72
N VAL A 322 12.49 -22.01 -4.43
CA VAL A 322 13.36 -20.98 -3.84
C VAL A 322 14.78 -21.17 -4.39
N HIS A 323 15.34 -22.38 -4.35
CA HIS A 323 16.68 -22.65 -4.85
C HIS A 323 16.84 -22.28 -6.34
N SER A 324 15.93 -22.80 -7.22
CA SER A 324 15.97 -22.51 -8.66
C SER A 324 15.78 -21.01 -8.93
N GLY A 325 14.86 -20.35 -8.20
CA GLY A 325 14.63 -18.92 -8.32
C GLY A 325 15.87 -18.10 -7.93
N ILE A 326 16.59 -18.48 -6.89
CA ILE A 326 17.85 -17.82 -6.49
C ILE A 326 18.87 -17.97 -7.60
N GLN A 327 19.12 -19.20 -8.08
CA GLN A 327 20.12 -19.48 -9.11
C GLN A 327 19.82 -18.69 -10.41
N GLU A 328 18.58 -18.73 -10.88
CA GLU A 328 18.15 -18.02 -12.07
C GLU A 328 18.31 -16.50 -11.92
N LYS A 329 17.75 -15.92 -10.86
CA LYS A 329 17.71 -14.47 -10.70
C LYS A 329 19.06 -13.83 -10.39
N VAL A 330 19.96 -14.54 -9.68
CA VAL A 330 21.31 -14.07 -9.45
C VAL A 330 22.14 -14.11 -10.75
N LYS A 331 21.98 -15.17 -11.56
CA LYS A 331 22.67 -15.30 -12.84
C LYS A 331 22.24 -14.24 -13.85
N GLU A 332 20.96 -13.88 -13.86
CA GLU A 332 20.39 -12.87 -14.76
C GLU A 332 20.65 -11.43 -14.30
N ALA A 333 20.94 -11.23 -13.01
CA ALA A 333 21.03 -9.90 -12.44
C ALA A 333 22.28 -9.15 -12.91
N HIS A 334 22.07 -7.90 -13.36
CA HIS A 334 23.18 -6.99 -13.60
C HIS A 334 23.89 -6.65 -12.29
N ILE A 335 25.22 -6.46 -12.32
CA ILE A 335 26.03 -6.18 -11.14
C ILE A 335 25.50 -4.99 -10.32
N VAL A 336 25.07 -3.90 -10.96
CA VAL A 336 24.49 -2.73 -10.29
C VAL A 336 23.24 -3.10 -9.50
N LYS A 337 22.39 -4.01 -10.01
CA LYS A 337 21.21 -4.49 -9.30
C LYS A 337 21.58 -5.30 -8.05
N ILE A 338 22.63 -6.12 -8.14
CA ILE A 338 23.14 -6.88 -6.99
C ILE A 338 23.72 -5.93 -5.94
N MET A 339 24.48 -4.92 -6.37
CA MET A 339 25.05 -3.89 -5.48
C MET A 339 23.94 -3.13 -4.74
N SER A 340 22.93 -2.65 -5.46
CA SER A 340 21.78 -1.97 -4.87
C SER A 340 21.00 -2.88 -3.92
N ALA A 341 20.75 -4.13 -4.32
CA ALA A 341 20.03 -5.11 -3.50
C ALA A 341 20.75 -5.47 -2.20
N SER A 342 22.10 -5.56 -2.25
CA SER A 342 22.93 -5.93 -1.10
C SER A 342 22.98 -4.87 0.00
N ASN A 343 22.57 -3.65 -0.30
CA ASN A 343 22.60 -2.50 0.60
C ASN A 343 24.01 -2.17 1.17
N ILE A 344 25.08 -2.65 0.54
CA ILE A 344 26.48 -2.46 1.01
C ILE A 344 26.84 -0.97 1.01
N PHE A 345 26.31 -0.20 0.06
CA PHE A 345 26.62 1.21 -0.11
C PHE A 345 25.66 2.15 0.61
N GLY A 346 24.69 1.62 1.37
CA GLY A 346 23.69 2.41 2.10
C GLY A 346 22.60 3.02 1.20
N HIS A 347 21.91 4.04 1.73
CA HIS A 347 20.87 4.77 0.98
C HIS A 347 21.50 5.66 -0.09
N GLY A 348 20.95 5.61 -1.31
CA GLY A 348 21.29 6.55 -2.38
C GLY A 348 21.97 5.95 -3.62
N MET A 349 22.00 4.62 -3.75
CA MET A 349 22.36 3.97 -5.02
C MET A 349 21.15 3.50 -5.80
#